data_f8fcdd8ce1c0cdd2f496613107fc9b8d
#
_entry.id   f8fcdd8ce1c0cdd2f496613107fc9b8d
#
_cell.length_a   1.000
_cell.length_b   1.000
_cell.length_c   1.000
_cell.angle_alpha   90.00
_cell.angle_beta   90.00
_cell.angle_gamma   90.00
#
_symmetry.space_group_name_H-M   'P 1'
#
loop_
_entity.id
_entity.type
_entity.pdbx_description
1 polymer ?
#
loop_
_entity_poly.entity_id
_entity_poly.type
_entity_poly.pdbx_seq_one_letter_code
_entity_poly.pdbx_strand_id
1 'polypeptide(L)'
;IENLKPGDLIKIIKAYVKSDLNGSPTINIGSGSNIEVTYNKSEIPTIDKITKDISELQEGQKDLVITGMIEGAVNSMEFTNSRGQPGKALRMRLKGKDGNIMRVVLWGKDESVIPNMISQDAKVRLLGVNIKNGNQGLEIHGNDSTIVEIEGSKEAEPIIARILSIAITEKGNSLILGVDKKKNLYNISDYSNSTSICKEGDVIECMPSKVYGNSVTLDNN
;
A
#
# COMPACT_ATOMS: atom_id res chain seq x y z
N ILE A 1 17.76 18.25 -2.28
CA ILE A 1 16.93 17.21 -1.64
C ILE A 1 16.27 16.31 -2.69
N GLU A 2 16.15 16.76 -3.94
CA GLU A 2 15.41 16.05 -5.02
C GLU A 2 15.97 14.66 -5.41
N ASN A 3 17.19 14.31 -4.99
CA ASN A 3 17.83 13.04 -5.36
C ASN A 3 18.00 12.05 -4.19
N LEU A 4 17.46 12.34 -3.00
CA LEU A 4 17.57 11.45 -1.85
C LEU A 4 16.53 10.33 -1.97
N LYS A 5 16.97 9.11 -1.66
CA LYS A 5 16.11 7.92 -1.64
C LYS A 5 16.02 7.36 -0.22
N PRO A 6 14.92 6.70 0.14
CA PRO A 6 14.84 5.95 1.39
C PRO A 6 16.01 4.96 1.51
N GLY A 7 16.64 4.95 2.67
CA GLY A 7 17.82 4.13 2.93
C GLY A 7 19.17 4.79 2.64
N ASP A 8 19.19 5.97 2.01
CA ASP A 8 20.41 6.74 1.84
C ASP A 8 20.99 7.15 3.19
N LEU A 9 22.29 6.97 3.36
CA LEU A 9 23.01 7.52 4.50
C LEU A 9 23.39 8.95 4.19
N ILE A 10 22.90 9.87 5.01
CA ILE A 10 23.11 11.29 4.82
C ILE A 10 23.91 11.91 5.97
N LYS A 11 24.72 12.91 5.65
CA LYS A 11 25.37 13.82 6.60
C LYS A 11 24.72 15.19 6.46
N ILE A 12 24.16 15.69 7.56
CA ILE A 12 23.56 17.01 7.60
C ILE A 12 24.52 17.95 8.33
N ILE A 13 24.90 19.05 7.68
CA ILE A 13 25.84 20.05 8.19
C ILE A 13 25.06 21.33 8.50
N LYS A 14 25.32 21.95 9.65
CA LYS A 14 24.67 23.16 10.13
C LYS A 14 23.14 23.04 10.29
N ALA A 15 22.67 21.85 10.68
CA ALA A 15 21.31 21.69 11.17
C ALA A 15 21.22 22.11 12.65
N TYR A 16 20.03 22.40 13.12
CA TYR A 16 19.77 22.67 14.53
C TYR A 16 18.57 21.83 15.02
N VAL A 17 18.58 21.51 16.31
CA VAL A 17 17.53 20.72 16.94
C VAL A 17 16.54 21.65 17.64
N LYS A 18 15.24 21.44 17.43
CA LYS A 18 14.16 22.04 18.21
C LYS A 18 13.26 20.93 18.75
N SER A 19 12.60 21.19 19.84
CA SER A 19 11.50 20.34 20.30
C SER A 19 10.23 20.73 19.56
N ASP A 20 9.45 19.71 19.15
CA ASP A 20 8.10 19.92 18.66
C ASP A 20 7.13 20.27 19.81
N LEU A 21 5.84 20.45 19.50
CA LEU A 21 4.79 20.76 20.47
C LEU A 21 4.61 19.67 21.55
N ASN A 22 5.09 18.46 21.29
CA ASN A 22 5.01 17.31 22.20
C ASN A 22 6.33 17.09 22.95
N GLY A 23 7.32 17.98 22.77
CA GLY A 23 8.63 17.86 23.39
C GLY A 23 9.61 16.90 22.67
N SER A 24 9.23 16.33 21.53
CA SER A 24 10.10 15.45 20.75
C SER A 24 11.13 16.25 19.96
N PRO A 25 12.41 15.82 19.90
CA PRO A 25 13.43 16.52 19.17
C PRO A 25 13.21 16.40 17.65
N THR A 26 13.26 17.54 16.96
CA THR A 26 13.20 17.63 15.50
C THR A 26 14.46 18.27 14.95
N ILE A 27 15.00 17.72 13.85
CA ILE A 27 16.13 18.29 13.13
C ILE A 27 15.58 19.29 12.11
N ASN A 28 16.00 20.54 12.26
CA ASN A 28 15.60 21.62 11.36
C ASN A 28 16.77 22.01 10.45
N ILE A 29 16.46 22.12 9.16
CA ILE A 29 17.40 22.48 8.09
C ILE A 29 17.03 23.87 7.62
N GLY A 30 18.01 24.80 7.64
CA GLY A 30 17.84 26.18 7.17
C GLY A 30 18.61 26.44 5.86
N SER A 31 18.55 27.66 5.37
CA SER A 31 19.21 28.07 4.11
C SER A 31 20.74 27.91 4.12
N GLY A 32 21.35 27.90 5.30
CA GLY A 32 22.79 27.64 5.44
C GLY A 32 23.19 26.18 5.70
N SER A 33 22.22 25.29 5.72
CA SER A 33 22.46 23.84 5.92
C SER A 33 22.85 23.18 4.61
N ASN A 34 23.66 22.12 4.71
CA ASN A 34 24.03 21.27 3.59
C ASN A 34 23.71 19.82 3.90
N ILE A 35 23.24 19.06 2.89
CA ILE A 35 22.97 17.63 2.98
C ILE A 35 23.87 16.92 1.98
N GLU A 36 24.67 15.99 2.45
CA GLU A 36 25.58 15.19 1.65
C GLU A 36 25.22 13.72 1.79
N VAL A 37 25.09 13.00 0.68
CA VAL A 37 25.00 11.54 0.69
C VAL A 37 26.39 11.00 1.01
N THR A 38 26.49 10.09 1.95
CA THR A 38 27.77 9.48 2.36
C THR A 38 27.67 7.96 2.24
N TYR A 39 28.79 7.34 1.87
CA TYR A 39 28.89 5.88 1.73
C TYR A 39 29.78 5.26 2.83
N ASN A 40 30.17 6.05 3.82
CA ASN A 40 30.97 5.53 4.92
C ASN A 40 30.18 4.48 5.70
N LYS A 41 30.80 3.33 5.93
CA LYS A 41 30.27 2.30 6.83
C LYS A 41 30.10 2.91 8.22
N SER A 42 28.87 3.19 8.57
CA SER A 42 28.50 3.70 9.89
C SER A 42 27.85 2.60 10.70
N GLU A 43 27.82 2.76 12.01
CA GLU A 43 27.05 1.90 12.92
C GLU A 43 25.54 2.12 12.79
N ILE A 44 25.13 3.09 11.95
CA ILE A 44 23.72 3.38 11.67
C ILE A 44 23.10 2.18 10.92
N PRO A 45 22.03 1.60 11.44
CA PRO A 45 21.42 0.45 10.81
C PRO A 45 20.83 0.82 9.45
N THR A 46 20.91 -0.11 8.50
CA THR A 46 20.24 0.03 7.21
C THR A 46 18.72 0.00 7.37
N ILE A 47 17.99 0.52 6.38
CA ILE A 47 16.53 0.51 6.38
C ILE A 47 15.95 -0.90 6.58
N ASP A 48 16.59 -1.92 6.01
CA ASP A 48 16.14 -3.31 6.16
C ASP A 48 16.25 -3.82 7.60
N LYS A 49 17.28 -3.37 8.34
CA LYS A 49 17.46 -3.74 9.75
C LYS A 49 16.44 -3.10 10.69
N ILE A 50 15.91 -1.94 10.33
CA ILE A 50 14.89 -1.24 11.12
C ILE A 50 13.46 -1.55 10.65
N THR A 51 13.31 -2.22 9.50
CA THR A 51 12.01 -2.61 8.97
C THR A 51 11.43 -3.75 9.81
N LYS A 52 10.25 -3.54 10.36
CA LYS A 52 9.49 -4.54 11.12
C LYS A 52 8.45 -5.22 10.24
N ASP A 53 8.25 -6.50 10.42
CA ASP A 53 7.07 -7.18 9.87
C ASP A 53 5.83 -6.75 10.66
N ILE A 54 4.66 -6.72 10.00
CA ILE A 54 3.43 -6.30 10.68
C ILE A 54 3.05 -7.22 11.86
N SER A 55 3.51 -8.47 11.87
CA SER A 55 3.33 -9.39 13.00
C SER A 55 4.05 -8.96 14.29
N GLU A 56 5.01 -8.03 14.20
CA GLU A 56 5.82 -7.56 15.33
C GLU A 56 5.30 -6.25 15.94
N LEU A 57 4.15 -5.74 15.44
CA LEU A 57 3.66 -4.42 15.80
C LEU A 57 2.85 -4.41 17.10
N GLN A 58 2.96 -3.30 17.82
CA GLN A 58 2.27 -3.07 19.08
C GLN A 58 1.58 -1.71 19.08
N GLU A 59 0.50 -1.58 19.83
CA GLU A 59 -0.22 -0.32 20.00
C GLU A 59 0.69 0.81 20.50
N GLY A 60 0.47 2.00 19.98
CA GLY A 60 1.18 3.22 20.39
C GLY A 60 2.56 3.41 19.79
N GLN A 61 3.08 2.45 19.03
CA GLN A 61 4.32 2.63 18.27
C GLN A 61 4.14 3.69 17.20
N LYS A 62 5.19 4.51 16.98
CA LYS A 62 5.17 5.65 16.05
C LYS A 62 6.41 5.66 15.16
N ASP A 63 6.28 6.36 14.03
CA ASP A 63 7.37 6.64 13.08
C ASP A 63 8.12 5.37 12.63
N LEU A 64 7.37 4.30 12.44
CA LEU A 64 7.92 2.98 12.09
C LEU A 64 8.16 2.86 10.59
N VAL A 65 9.13 2.01 10.27
CA VAL A 65 9.29 1.38 8.95
C VAL A 65 8.77 -0.04 9.06
N ILE A 66 7.78 -0.37 8.25
CA ILE A 66 7.12 -1.68 8.31
C ILE A 66 7.07 -2.34 6.94
N THR A 67 6.87 -3.64 6.92
CA THR A 67 6.66 -4.43 5.69
C THR A 67 5.56 -5.46 5.87
N GLY A 68 4.89 -5.78 4.77
CA GLY A 68 3.89 -6.84 4.67
C GLY A 68 3.54 -7.09 3.21
N MET A 69 2.70 -8.07 2.93
CA MET A 69 2.18 -8.35 1.59
C MET A 69 0.78 -7.76 1.43
N ILE A 70 0.46 -7.20 0.25
CA ILE A 70 -0.91 -6.73 -0.01
C ILE A 70 -1.87 -7.92 -0.01
N GLU A 71 -2.95 -7.78 0.74
CA GLU A 71 -4.03 -8.77 0.82
C GLU A 71 -5.36 -8.15 0.35
N GLY A 72 -5.81 -8.62 -0.82
CA GLY A 72 -7.05 -8.15 -1.43
C GLY A 72 -6.96 -6.77 -2.09
N ALA A 73 -8.08 -6.07 -2.18
CA ALA A 73 -8.20 -4.81 -2.91
C ALA A 73 -7.57 -3.63 -2.16
N VAL A 74 -7.05 -2.69 -2.93
CA VAL A 74 -6.65 -1.36 -2.50
C VAL A 74 -7.72 -0.37 -2.98
N ASN A 75 -8.19 0.49 -2.11
CA ASN A 75 -9.28 1.42 -2.41
C ASN A 75 -8.99 2.82 -1.89
N SER A 76 -9.25 3.81 -2.72
CA SER A 76 -9.32 5.20 -2.28
C SER A 76 -10.70 5.53 -1.73
N MET A 77 -10.72 6.38 -0.73
CA MET A 77 -11.96 6.98 -0.24
C MET A 77 -11.83 8.49 -0.13
N GLU A 78 -12.88 9.17 -0.50
CA GLU A 78 -13.04 10.60 -0.26
C GLU A 78 -13.99 10.80 0.93
N PHE A 79 -13.72 11.81 1.73
CA PHE A 79 -14.56 12.15 2.88
C PHE A 79 -14.50 13.65 3.14
N THR A 80 -15.46 14.13 3.91
CA THR A 80 -15.42 15.51 4.42
C THR A 80 -15.02 15.46 5.89
N ASN A 81 -13.97 16.18 6.26
CA ASN A 81 -13.49 16.23 7.64
C ASN A 81 -14.45 17.06 8.52
N SER A 82 -14.21 17.05 9.84
CA SER A 82 -15.04 17.78 10.82
C SER A 82 -15.06 19.32 10.62
N ARG A 83 -14.15 19.84 9.79
CA ARG A 83 -14.08 21.27 9.43
C ARG A 83 -14.75 21.58 8.08
N GLY A 84 -15.45 20.60 7.48
CA GLY A 84 -16.09 20.77 6.18
C GLY A 84 -15.14 20.72 4.97
N GLN A 85 -13.88 20.36 5.15
CA GLN A 85 -12.90 20.28 4.07
C GLN A 85 -12.85 18.89 3.46
N PRO A 86 -12.71 18.77 2.13
CA PRO A 86 -12.53 17.48 1.48
C PRO A 86 -11.21 16.85 1.92
N GLY A 87 -11.22 15.55 2.12
CA GLY A 87 -10.06 14.74 2.42
C GLY A 87 -10.12 13.44 1.64
N LYS A 88 -8.98 12.79 1.50
CA LYS A 88 -8.85 11.49 0.87
C LYS A 88 -8.01 10.56 1.73
N ALA A 89 -8.22 9.26 1.59
CA ALA A 89 -7.40 8.26 2.23
C ALA A 89 -7.30 7.02 1.35
N LEU A 90 -6.12 6.44 1.30
CA LEU A 90 -5.88 5.13 0.70
C LEU A 90 -6.06 4.06 1.76
N ARG A 91 -6.84 3.04 1.47
CA ARG A 91 -7.08 1.89 2.34
C ARG A 91 -6.56 0.62 1.68
N MET A 92 -5.84 -0.17 2.45
CA MET A 92 -5.39 -1.50 2.04
C MET A 92 -5.33 -2.42 3.25
N ARG A 93 -5.07 -3.69 3.01
CA ARG A 93 -4.74 -4.67 4.04
C ARG A 93 -3.37 -5.24 3.75
N LEU A 94 -2.58 -5.41 4.77
CA LEU A 94 -1.29 -6.07 4.70
C LEU A 94 -1.34 -7.36 5.50
N LYS A 95 -0.73 -8.40 4.95
CA LYS A 95 -0.55 -9.71 5.57
C LYS A 95 0.89 -9.86 6.02
N GLY A 96 1.09 -10.22 7.26
CA GLY A 96 2.39 -10.51 7.84
C GLY A 96 2.88 -11.94 7.58
N LYS A 97 4.10 -12.21 7.99
CA LYS A 97 4.73 -13.54 7.88
C LYS A 97 3.99 -14.63 8.67
N ASP A 98 3.33 -14.25 9.76
CA ASP A 98 2.51 -15.14 10.61
C ASP A 98 1.10 -15.39 10.05
N GLY A 99 0.75 -14.76 8.92
CA GLY A 99 -0.56 -14.83 8.29
C GLY A 99 -1.58 -13.84 8.84
N ASN A 100 -1.26 -13.08 9.89
CA ASN A 100 -2.13 -12.04 10.41
C ASN A 100 -2.30 -10.91 9.39
N ILE A 101 -3.50 -10.35 9.35
CA ILE A 101 -3.87 -9.28 8.42
C ILE A 101 -4.17 -8.02 9.23
N MET A 102 -3.53 -6.91 8.87
CA MET A 102 -3.78 -5.61 9.46
C MET A 102 -4.31 -4.62 8.43
N ARG A 103 -5.24 -3.79 8.87
CA ARG A 103 -5.76 -2.68 8.08
C ARG A 103 -4.75 -1.54 8.06
N VAL A 104 -4.59 -0.93 6.88
CA VAL A 104 -3.76 0.26 6.66
C VAL A 104 -4.66 1.39 6.18
N VAL A 105 -4.47 2.58 6.76
CA VAL A 105 -5.12 3.83 6.33
C VAL A 105 -4.05 4.89 6.14
N LEU A 106 -3.85 5.34 4.90
CA LEU A 106 -2.91 6.40 4.56
C LEU A 106 -3.69 7.68 4.23
N TRP A 107 -3.76 8.58 5.19
CA TRP A 107 -4.46 9.85 5.07
C TRP A 107 -3.77 10.78 4.09
N GLY A 108 -4.54 11.48 3.26
CA GLY A 108 -4.03 12.37 2.20
C GLY A 108 -3.58 11.66 0.92
N LYS A 109 -3.51 10.35 0.91
CA LYS A 109 -3.08 9.54 -0.26
C LYS A 109 -4.27 8.92 -0.98
N ASP A 110 -4.06 8.64 -2.25
CA ASP A 110 -4.97 7.90 -3.13
C ASP A 110 -4.22 6.78 -3.86
N GLU A 111 -4.87 6.11 -4.79
CA GLU A 111 -4.31 4.99 -5.53
C GLU A 111 -3.10 5.36 -6.43
N SER A 112 -2.87 6.64 -6.72
CA SER A 112 -1.74 7.07 -7.56
C SER A 112 -0.35 6.76 -6.98
N VAL A 113 -0.29 6.51 -5.66
CA VAL A 113 0.98 6.13 -4.98
C VAL A 113 1.30 4.64 -5.11
N ILE A 114 0.43 3.87 -5.75
CA ILE A 114 0.54 2.42 -5.91
C ILE A 114 0.53 2.08 -7.40
N PRO A 115 1.44 1.24 -7.91
CA PRO A 115 1.38 0.74 -9.27
C PRO A 115 0.05 0.02 -9.55
N ASN A 116 -0.47 0.16 -10.76
CA ASN A 116 -1.73 -0.51 -11.14
C ASN A 116 -1.61 -2.04 -11.13
N MET A 117 -0.41 -2.56 -11.31
CA MET A 117 -0.16 -4.00 -11.35
C MET A 117 0.80 -4.41 -10.24
N ILE A 118 0.31 -5.22 -9.31
CA ILE A 118 1.07 -5.73 -8.18
C ILE A 118 0.86 -7.25 -8.11
N SER A 119 1.96 -8.00 -8.03
CA SER A 119 1.88 -9.46 -7.87
C SER A 119 1.29 -9.86 -6.52
N GLN A 120 0.79 -11.09 -6.43
CA GLN A 120 0.29 -11.65 -5.15
C GLN A 120 1.35 -11.68 -4.04
N ASP A 121 2.63 -11.80 -4.42
CA ASP A 121 3.76 -11.84 -3.50
C ASP A 121 4.43 -10.47 -3.33
N ALA A 122 3.82 -9.41 -3.86
CA ALA A 122 4.38 -8.07 -3.76
C ALA A 122 4.48 -7.64 -2.30
N LYS A 123 5.68 -7.26 -1.91
CA LYS A 123 5.92 -6.67 -0.60
C LYS A 123 5.71 -5.17 -0.67
N VAL A 124 5.06 -4.68 0.35
CA VAL A 124 4.90 -3.24 0.58
C VAL A 124 5.76 -2.87 1.77
N ARG A 125 6.54 -1.81 1.61
CA ARG A 125 7.22 -1.15 2.71
C ARG A 125 6.59 0.22 2.90
N LEU A 126 6.19 0.52 4.13
CA LEU A 126 5.65 1.81 4.53
C LEU A 126 6.60 2.46 5.52
N LEU A 127 6.99 3.72 5.24
CA LEU A 127 7.90 4.48 6.09
C LEU A 127 7.14 5.64 6.74
N GLY A 128 7.31 5.81 8.04
CA GLY A 128 6.67 6.88 8.81
C GLY A 128 5.21 6.57 9.12
N VAL A 129 4.93 5.39 9.65
CA VAL A 129 3.59 4.97 10.07
C VAL A 129 3.48 4.83 11.58
N ASN A 130 2.25 4.94 12.08
CA ASN A 130 1.90 4.82 13.49
C ASN A 130 0.90 3.67 13.68
N ILE A 131 0.98 2.99 14.82
CA ILE A 131 0.08 1.91 15.16
C ILE A 131 -0.95 2.42 16.16
N LYS A 132 -2.22 2.25 15.83
CA LYS A 132 -3.35 2.67 16.67
C LYS A 132 -4.30 1.51 16.89
N ASN A 133 -5.07 1.59 17.94
CA ASN A 133 -6.20 0.68 18.17
C ASN A 133 -7.40 1.19 17.35
N GLY A 134 -7.92 0.34 16.50
CA GLY A 134 -9.11 0.60 15.69
C GLY A 134 -10.31 -0.22 16.19
N ASN A 135 -11.43 -0.13 15.50
CA ASN A 135 -12.67 -0.85 15.88
C ASN A 135 -12.56 -2.39 15.75
N GLN A 136 -11.58 -2.88 14.99
CA GLN A 136 -11.40 -4.31 14.69
C GLN A 136 -9.99 -4.81 15.08
N GLY A 137 -9.33 -4.15 16.01
CA GLY A 137 -7.96 -4.45 16.42
C GLY A 137 -6.96 -3.38 15.99
N LEU A 138 -5.68 -3.74 15.95
CA LEU A 138 -4.63 -2.80 15.58
C LEU A 138 -4.73 -2.38 14.12
N GLU A 139 -4.54 -1.10 13.86
CA GLU A 139 -4.52 -0.50 12.54
C GLU A 139 -3.23 0.29 12.32
N ILE A 140 -2.73 0.27 11.08
CA ILE A 140 -1.58 1.02 10.62
C ILE A 140 -2.06 2.33 10.02
N HIS A 141 -1.58 3.44 10.54
CA HIS A 141 -1.94 4.78 10.08
C HIS A 141 -0.72 5.52 9.54
N GLY A 142 -0.84 6.01 8.30
CA GLY A 142 0.10 6.94 7.69
C GLY A 142 -0.56 8.29 7.39
N ASN A 143 0.23 9.23 6.88
CA ASN A 143 -0.19 10.55 6.47
C ASN A 143 0.45 10.95 5.13
N ASP A 144 0.35 12.22 4.73
CA ASP A 144 0.93 12.72 3.47
C ASP A 144 2.45 12.49 3.36
N SER A 145 3.18 12.50 4.48
CA SER A 145 4.63 12.27 4.49
C SER A 145 5.03 10.79 4.48
N THR A 146 4.08 9.87 4.66
CA THR A 146 4.36 8.43 4.61
C THR A 146 4.83 8.04 3.21
N ILE A 147 5.96 7.35 3.12
CA ILE A 147 6.48 6.82 1.85
C ILE A 147 5.98 5.40 1.67
N VAL A 148 5.52 5.10 0.45
CA VAL A 148 5.06 3.78 0.04
C VAL A 148 6.04 3.24 -0.99
N GLU A 149 6.69 2.13 -0.68
CA GLU A 149 7.57 1.40 -1.59
C GLU A 149 6.95 0.03 -1.86
N ILE A 150 6.88 -0.37 -3.13
CA ILE A 150 6.31 -1.64 -3.54
C ILE A 150 7.34 -2.42 -4.36
N GLU A 151 7.63 -3.62 -3.90
CA GLU A 151 8.45 -4.59 -4.62
C GLU A 151 7.54 -5.56 -5.37
N GLY A 152 7.88 -5.88 -6.62
CA GLY A 152 7.14 -6.86 -7.41
C GLY A 152 5.97 -6.26 -8.23
N SER A 153 6.07 -4.98 -8.62
CA SER A 153 5.21 -4.45 -9.70
C SER A 153 5.51 -5.20 -11.01
N LYS A 154 4.46 -5.53 -11.77
CA LYS A 154 4.55 -6.21 -13.06
C LYS A 154 3.93 -5.37 -14.14
N GLU A 155 4.35 -5.61 -15.39
CA GLU A 155 3.57 -5.18 -16.56
C GLU A 155 2.24 -5.93 -16.59
N ALA A 156 1.23 -5.31 -17.25
CA ALA A 156 -0.07 -5.94 -17.41
C ALA A 156 0.07 -7.21 -18.26
N GLU A 157 -0.31 -8.33 -17.71
CA GLU A 157 -0.38 -9.62 -18.41
C GLU A 157 -1.84 -10.10 -18.47
N PRO A 158 -2.26 -10.76 -19.56
CA PRO A 158 -3.59 -11.36 -19.61
C PRO A 158 -3.76 -12.38 -18.49
N ILE A 159 -4.92 -12.34 -17.83
CA ILE A 159 -5.33 -13.34 -16.85
C ILE A 159 -6.24 -14.32 -17.55
N ILE A 160 -5.88 -15.61 -17.50
CA ILE A 160 -6.70 -16.71 -18.00
C ILE A 160 -7.22 -17.47 -16.79
N ALA A 161 -8.52 -17.44 -16.58
CA ALA A 161 -9.14 -18.07 -15.43
C ALA A 161 -10.47 -18.76 -15.79
N ARG A 162 -10.73 -19.88 -15.12
CA ARG A 162 -12.06 -20.53 -15.13
C ARG A 162 -12.94 -19.87 -14.09
N ILE A 163 -14.13 -19.50 -14.48
CA ILE A 163 -15.14 -18.94 -13.58
C ILE A 163 -15.66 -20.03 -12.64
N LEU A 164 -15.48 -19.83 -11.34
CA LEU A 164 -16.02 -20.69 -10.30
C LEU A 164 -17.37 -20.19 -9.82
N SER A 165 -17.54 -18.86 -9.75
CA SER A 165 -18.77 -18.21 -9.36
C SER A 165 -18.83 -16.82 -9.99
N ILE A 166 -20.04 -16.38 -10.32
CA ILE A 166 -20.31 -15.05 -10.85
C ILE A 166 -21.56 -14.48 -10.18
N ALA A 167 -21.47 -13.24 -9.72
CA ALA A 167 -22.58 -12.47 -9.17
C ALA A 167 -22.67 -11.12 -9.87
N ILE A 168 -23.88 -10.61 -10.06
CA ILE A 168 -24.12 -9.29 -10.63
C ILE A 168 -24.57 -8.35 -9.51
N THR A 169 -23.90 -7.22 -9.40
CA THR A 169 -24.23 -6.17 -8.42
C THR A 169 -25.51 -5.44 -8.84
N GLU A 170 -26.13 -4.70 -7.92
CA GLU A 170 -27.29 -3.82 -8.21
C GLU A 170 -26.98 -2.78 -9.30
N LYS A 171 -25.72 -2.43 -9.49
CA LYS A 171 -25.26 -1.50 -10.55
C LYS A 171 -24.98 -2.18 -11.89
N GLY A 172 -25.21 -3.50 -11.99
CA GLY A 172 -24.99 -4.28 -13.21
C GLY A 172 -23.54 -4.75 -13.42
N ASN A 173 -22.62 -4.46 -12.51
CA ASN A 173 -21.23 -4.91 -12.61
C ASN A 173 -21.12 -6.39 -12.22
N SER A 174 -20.20 -7.13 -12.84
CA SER A 174 -19.95 -8.52 -12.48
C SER A 174 -18.87 -8.64 -11.42
N LEU A 175 -19.12 -9.52 -10.44
CA LEU A 175 -18.13 -9.98 -9.47
C LEU A 175 -17.88 -11.46 -9.71
N ILE A 176 -16.65 -11.81 -10.04
CA ILE A 176 -16.27 -13.16 -10.47
C ILE A 176 -15.22 -13.73 -9.54
N LEU A 177 -15.44 -14.96 -9.07
CA LEU A 177 -14.39 -15.78 -8.51
C LEU A 177 -13.84 -16.68 -9.61
N GLY A 178 -12.58 -16.54 -9.96
CA GLY A 178 -11.91 -17.33 -10.99
C GLY A 178 -10.73 -18.10 -10.45
N VAL A 179 -10.33 -19.15 -11.15
CA VAL A 179 -9.15 -19.97 -10.84
C VAL A 179 -8.30 -20.17 -12.09
N ASP A 180 -6.99 -19.97 -11.99
CA ASP A 180 -6.05 -20.23 -13.08
C ASP A 180 -5.56 -21.69 -13.10
N LYS A 181 -4.75 -22.04 -14.12
CA LYS A 181 -4.14 -23.36 -14.26
C LYS A 181 -3.18 -23.75 -13.13
N LYS A 182 -2.67 -22.77 -12.38
CA LYS A 182 -1.78 -22.99 -11.23
C LYS A 182 -2.56 -23.08 -9.91
N LYS A 183 -3.90 -23.03 -9.97
CA LYS A 183 -4.82 -23.04 -8.83
C LYS A 183 -4.80 -21.74 -8.02
N ASN A 184 -4.30 -20.63 -8.58
CA ASN A 184 -4.45 -19.32 -7.96
C ASN A 184 -5.90 -18.86 -8.11
N LEU A 185 -6.47 -18.34 -7.02
CA LEU A 185 -7.82 -17.76 -7.01
C LEU A 185 -7.73 -16.26 -7.28
N TYR A 186 -8.67 -15.77 -8.10
CA TYR A 186 -8.81 -14.34 -8.42
C TYR A 186 -10.22 -13.85 -8.08
N ASN A 187 -10.30 -12.71 -7.42
CA ASN A 187 -11.52 -11.95 -7.24
C ASN A 187 -11.55 -10.85 -8.32
N ILE A 188 -12.34 -11.05 -9.36
CA ILE A 188 -12.40 -10.16 -10.52
C ILE A 188 -13.64 -9.27 -10.41
N SER A 189 -13.44 -7.96 -10.38
CA SER A 189 -14.50 -6.95 -10.44
C SER A 189 -14.53 -6.38 -11.86
N ASP A 190 -15.58 -6.67 -12.61
CA ASP A 190 -15.75 -6.19 -13.99
C ASP A 190 -16.72 -4.99 -14.01
N TYR A 191 -16.16 -3.80 -14.21
CA TYR A 191 -16.88 -2.55 -14.42
C TYR A 191 -17.06 -2.21 -15.90
N SER A 192 -16.43 -2.98 -16.80
CA SER A 192 -16.50 -2.82 -18.25
C SER A 192 -17.69 -3.56 -18.88
N ASN A 193 -18.37 -4.42 -18.11
CA ASN A 193 -19.38 -5.35 -18.59
C ASN A 193 -18.90 -6.35 -19.65
N SER A 194 -17.59 -6.55 -19.79
CA SER A 194 -17.02 -7.47 -20.78
C SER A 194 -17.36 -8.92 -20.49
N THR A 195 -17.70 -9.25 -19.26
CA THR A 195 -18.07 -10.60 -18.81
C THR A 195 -19.57 -10.82 -18.64
N SER A 196 -20.41 -9.90 -19.13
CA SER A 196 -21.89 -9.92 -18.92
C SER A 196 -22.58 -11.16 -19.50
N ILE A 197 -21.99 -11.83 -20.50
CA ILE A 197 -22.51 -13.05 -21.14
C ILE A 197 -21.90 -14.32 -20.58
N CYS A 198 -20.90 -14.20 -19.69
CA CYS A 198 -20.19 -15.34 -19.14
C CYS A 198 -20.99 -16.01 -18.02
N LYS A 199 -20.73 -17.29 -17.80
CA LYS A 199 -21.36 -18.09 -16.76
C LYS A 199 -20.34 -18.97 -16.04
N GLU A 200 -20.75 -19.56 -14.94
CA GLU A 200 -19.94 -20.52 -14.21
C GLU A 200 -19.47 -21.68 -15.10
N GLY A 201 -18.20 -22.04 -14.98
CA GLY A 201 -17.52 -23.04 -15.80
C GLY A 201 -16.83 -22.51 -17.04
N ASP A 202 -17.17 -21.32 -17.52
CA ASP A 202 -16.50 -20.69 -18.67
C ASP A 202 -15.04 -20.36 -18.34
N VAL A 203 -14.21 -20.32 -19.36
CA VAL A 203 -12.83 -19.83 -19.27
C VAL A 203 -12.77 -18.48 -19.93
N ILE A 204 -12.29 -17.49 -19.18
CA ILE A 204 -12.10 -16.14 -19.66
C ILE A 204 -10.61 -15.83 -19.81
N GLU A 205 -10.28 -15.04 -20.81
CA GLU A 205 -9.01 -14.35 -20.95
C GLU A 205 -9.30 -12.85 -20.91
N CYS A 206 -8.73 -12.15 -19.94
CA CYS A 206 -8.99 -10.73 -19.77
C CYS A 206 -7.69 -9.97 -19.49
N MET A 207 -7.62 -8.73 -20.01
CA MET A 207 -6.55 -7.79 -19.70
C MET A 207 -7.01 -6.91 -18.53
N PRO A 208 -6.36 -7.02 -17.37
CA PRO A 208 -6.75 -6.23 -16.20
C PRO A 208 -6.33 -4.77 -16.35
N SER A 209 -7.15 -3.86 -15.87
CA SER A 209 -6.77 -2.45 -15.66
C SER A 209 -6.00 -2.26 -14.36
N LYS A 210 -6.32 -3.07 -13.32
CA LYS A 210 -5.59 -3.10 -12.04
C LYS A 210 -5.50 -4.52 -11.50
N VAL A 211 -4.37 -4.84 -10.86
CA VAL A 211 -4.17 -6.08 -10.11
C VAL A 211 -3.49 -5.78 -8.78
N TYR A 212 -4.15 -6.14 -7.69
CA TYR A 212 -3.61 -6.06 -6.34
C TYR A 212 -3.70 -7.43 -5.66
N GLY A 213 -2.56 -8.14 -5.64
CA GLY A 213 -2.55 -9.52 -5.17
C GLY A 213 -3.47 -10.40 -6.01
N ASN A 214 -4.53 -10.92 -5.40
CA ASN A 214 -5.56 -11.74 -6.06
C ASN A 214 -6.80 -10.93 -6.50
N SER A 215 -6.84 -9.65 -6.24
CA SER A 215 -7.90 -8.75 -6.69
C SER A 215 -7.58 -8.20 -8.07
N VAL A 216 -8.52 -8.33 -8.98
CA VAL A 216 -8.42 -7.92 -10.39
C VAL A 216 -9.55 -6.97 -10.72
N THR A 217 -9.25 -5.89 -11.42
CA THR A 217 -10.25 -4.95 -11.92
C THR A 217 -10.21 -4.93 -13.44
N LEU A 218 -11.38 -5.00 -14.05
CA LEU A 218 -11.61 -4.76 -15.47
C LEU A 218 -12.46 -3.50 -15.57
N ASP A 219 -11.98 -2.48 -16.26
CA ASP A 219 -12.75 -1.28 -16.59
C ASP A 219 -12.42 -0.79 -18.01
N ASN A 220 -13.27 0.06 -18.53
CA ASN A 220 -13.07 0.71 -19.81
C ASN A 220 -12.17 1.94 -19.58
N ASN A 221 -10.86 1.80 -19.82
CA ASN A 221 -9.94 2.94 -19.94
C ASN A 221 -10.02 3.55 -21.32
#